data_4547bf6988f0da09cebbdf6a6b1cb0bc
#
_entry.id   4547bf6988f0da09cebbdf6a6b1cb0bc
#
_cell.length_a   1.000
_cell.length_b   1.000
_cell.length_c   1.000
_cell.angle_alpha   90.00
_cell.angle_beta   90.00
_cell.angle_gamma   90.00
#
_symmetry.space_group_name_H-M   'P 1'
#
loop_
_entity.id
_entity.type
_entity.pdbx_description
1 polymer ?
#
loop_
_entity_poly.entity_id
_entity_poly.type
_entity_poly.pdbx_seq_one_letter_code
_entity_poly.pdbx_strand_id
1 'polypeptide(L)'
;MSWWRDPFAGSLRYHLGLSTPNDDRCFIEVDGQRHSWRDGQGVVFDETYLHWAENASDKDRLILFCDIERPMKFGWAQRINKWLGRKVMTAASSPNDEGDQTGGINKLFRYVWLMGQYRRRFKAWNRKVYYVVKFGLIIGGIALIVWI
;
A
#
# COMPACT_ATOMS: atom_id res chain seq x y z
N MET A 1 -15.47 -6.77 7.63
CA MET A 1 -14.90 -5.49 7.24
C MET A 1 -13.39 -5.66 7.16
N SER A 2 -12.81 -5.59 5.99
CA SER A 2 -11.36 -5.75 5.78
C SER A 2 -10.77 -4.38 5.43
N TRP A 3 -9.71 -4.00 6.15
CA TRP A 3 -8.95 -2.78 5.93
C TRP A 3 -7.73 -3.12 5.09
N TRP A 4 -7.47 -2.33 4.05
CA TRP A 4 -6.32 -2.51 3.18
C TRP A 4 -5.38 -1.32 3.23
N ARG A 5 -4.13 -1.58 2.94
CA ARG A 5 -3.09 -0.58 2.78
C ARG A 5 -2.02 -1.13 1.84
N ASP A 6 -1.78 -0.42 0.74
CA ASP A 6 -0.67 -0.75 -0.14
C ASP A 6 0.63 -0.12 0.39
N PRO A 7 1.73 -0.86 0.44
CA PRO A 7 3.01 -0.33 0.88
C PRO A 7 3.73 0.52 -0.18
N PHE A 8 3.31 0.46 -1.45
CA PHE A 8 3.98 1.16 -2.54
C PHE A 8 3.47 2.59 -2.71
N ALA A 9 4.29 3.58 -2.33
CA ALA A 9 3.96 5.00 -2.40
C ALA A 9 4.21 5.63 -3.78
N GLY A 10 4.59 4.85 -4.77
CA GLY A 10 4.93 5.34 -6.12
C GLY A 10 3.75 5.45 -7.08
N SER A 11 2.57 5.00 -6.68
CA SER A 11 1.32 5.06 -7.44
C SER A 11 0.23 5.79 -6.67
N LEU A 12 -0.77 6.20 -7.41
CA LEU A 12 -2.07 6.65 -6.93
C LEU A 12 -3.13 5.76 -7.56
N ARG A 13 -4.20 5.44 -6.86
CA ARG A 13 -5.31 4.69 -7.41
C ARG A 13 -6.40 5.59 -7.93
N TYR A 14 -6.86 5.30 -9.14
CA TYR A 14 -8.03 5.92 -9.76
C TYR A 14 -9.18 4.92 -9.81
N HIS A 15 -10.33 5.30 -9.28
CA HIS A 15 -11.58 4.56 -9.45
C HIS A 15 -12.57 5.38 -10.26
N LEU A 16 -13.28 4.73 -11.19
CA LEU A 16 -14.38 5.30 -11.96
C LEU A 16 -15.61 4.41 -11.82
N GLY A 17 -16.71 4.95 -11.35
CA GLY A 17 -17.99 4.25 -11.33
C GLY A 17 -18.51 4.03 -12.75
N LEU A 18 -18.62 2.78 -13.19
CA LEU A 18 -19.18 2.42 -14.49
C LEU A 18 -20.67 2.11 -14.38
N SER A 19 -21.04 1.32 -13.36
CA SER A 19 -22.41 1.04 -13.00
C SER A 19 -22.47 0.87 -11.49
N THR A 20 -23.10 1.79 -10.80
CA THR A 20 -23.14 1.83 -9.35
C THR A 20 -24.58 1.95 -8.85
N PRO A 21 -24.83 1.61 -7.59
CA PRO A 21 -26.13 1.85 -6.98
C PRO A 21 -26.58 3.32 -6.95
N ASN A 22 -25.64 4.24 -7.13
CA ASN A 22 -25.81 5.69 -6.94
C ASN A 22 -26.37 6.04 -5.53
N ASP A 23 -25.94 5.28 -4.52
CA ASP A 23 -26.41 5.30 -3.14
C ASP A 23 -25.22 5.50 -2.20
N ASP A 24 -25.41 6.26 -1.11
CA ASP A 24 -24.35 6.54 -0.12
C ASP A 24 -23.97 5.33 0.72
N ARG A 25 -24.75 4.26 0.66
CA ARG A 25 -24.39 2.95 1.24
C ARG A 25 -23.33 2.19 0.43
N CYS A 26 -23.01 2.66 -0.79
CA CYS A 26 -21.97 2.11 -1.65
C CYS A 26 -20.80 3.12 -1.74
N PHE A 27 -19.74 2.89 -0.96
CA PHE A 27 -18.66 3.88 -0.79
C PHE A 27 -17.30 3.23 -0.57
N ILE A 28 -16.27 4.04 -0.71
CA ILE A 28 -14.91 3.82 -0.20
C ILE A 28 -14.60 4.87 0.85
N GLU A 29 -13.94 4.48 1.91
CA GLU A 29 -13.39 5.39 2.91
C GLU A 29 -11.87 5.29 2.91
N VAL A 30 -11.20 6.42 2.80
CA VAL A 30 -9.74 6.55 2.77
C VAL A 30 -9.33 7.55 3.83
N ASP A 31 -8.57 7.11 4.82
CA ASP A 31 -8.08 7.95 5.93
C ASP A 31 -9.21 8.77 6.62
N GLY A 32 -10.38 8.14 6.80
CA GLY A 32 -11.56 8.75 7.40
C GLY A 32 -12.39 9.64 6.46
N GLN A 33 -12.00 9.78 5.19
CA GLN A 33 -12.78 10.49 4.19
C GLN A 33 -13.57 9.52 3.33
N ARG A 34 -14.90 9.70 3.31
CA ARG A 34 -15.81 8.85 2.55
C ARG A 34 -16.09 9.43 1.17
N HIS A 35 -16.02 8.55 0.15
CA HIS A 35 -16.44 8.83 -1.21
C HIS A 35 -17.46 7.78 -1.66
N SER A 36 -18.69 8.21 -1.92
CA SER A 36 -19.75 7.34 -2.46
C SER A 36 -19.62 7.27 -3.97
N TRP A 37 -19.56 6.05 -4.53
CA TRP A 37 -19.44 5.91 -5.98
C TRP A 37 -20.73 6.30 -6.70
N ARG A 38 -20.57 7.05 -7.78
CA ARG A 38 -21.63 7.45 -8.70
C ARG A 38 -21.21 7.12 -10.13
N ASP A 39 -22.19 6.84 -10.99
CA ASP A 39 -21.93 6.57 -12.40
C ASP A 39 -21.24 7.76 -13.06
N GLY A 40 -20.16 7.49 -13.80
CA GLY A 40 -19.38 8.50 -14.50
C GLY A 40 -18.51 9.39 -13.60
N GLN A 41 -18.53 9.19 -12.27
CA GLN A 41 -17.68 9.95 -11.35
C GLN A 41 -16.44 9.16 -10.98
N GLY A 42 -15.28 9.83 -11.04
CA GLY A 42 -14.01 9.26 -10.66
C GLY A 42 -13.45 9.87 -9.39
N VAL A 43 -12.65 9.07 -8.66
CA VAL A 43 -11.88 9.50 -7.50
C VAL A 43 -10.45 9.02 -7.62
N VAL A 44 -9.51 9.88 -7.24
CA VAL A 44 -8.08 9.53 -7.11
C VAL A 44 -7.71 9.55 -5.64
N PHE A 45 -7.05 8.52 -5.17
CA PHE A 45 -6.59 8.45 -3.79
C PHE A 45 -5.24 7.73 -3.67
N ASP A 46 -4.61 7.91 -2.53
CA ASP A 46 -3.33 7.30 -2.18
C ASP A 46 -3.58 6.01 -1.39
N GLU A 47 -3.24 4.86 -1.98
CA GLU A 47 -3.42 3.55 -1.35
C GLU A 47 -2.53 3.30 -0.14
N THR A 48 -1.53 4.15 0.08
CA THR A 48 -0.70 4.05 1.28
C THR A 48 -1.43 4.45 2.55
N TYR A 49 -2.57 5.15 2.41
CA TYR A 49 -3.50 5.39 3.51
C TYR A 49 -4.40 4.18 3.77
N LEU A 50 -4.83 4.06 5.00
CA LEU A 50 -5.75 3.00 5.39
C LEU A 50 -7.09 3.25 4.70
N HIS A 51 -7.57 2.26 3.95
CA HIS A 51 -8.83 2.37 3.23
C HIS A 51 -9.64 1.07 3.33
N TRP A 52 -10.94 1.21 3.15
CA TRP A 52 -11.87 0.11 3.10
C TRP A 52 -13.09 0.51 2.26
N ALA A 53 -13.82 -0.47 1.77
CA ALA A 53 -14.96 -0.24 0.90
C ALA A 53 -16.15 -1.09 1.33
N GLU A 54 -17.33 -0.56 1.14
CA GLU A 54 -18.58 -1.24 1.45
C GLU A 54 -19.60 -1.01 0.33
N ASN A 55 -20.42 -2.03 0.11
CA ASN A 55 -21.64 -1.92 -0.66
C ASN A 55 -22.75 -2.56 0.17
N ALA A 56 -23.46 -1.75 0.93
CA ALA A 56 -24.62 -2.16 1.74
C ALA A 56 -25.95 -1.91 1.02
N SER A 57 -25.91 -1.71 -0.31
CA SER A 57 -27.11 -1.64 -1.16
C SER A 57 -27.50 -3.01 -1.71
N ASP A 58 -28.69 -3.11 -2.26
CA ASP A 58 -29.21 -4.34 -2.88
C ASP A 58 -28.79 -4.50 -4.36
N LYS A 59 -27.88 -3.66 -4.85
CA LYS A 59 -27.41 -3.65 -6.24
C LYS A 59 -25.91 -3.91 -6.31
N ASP A 60 -25.49 -4.57 -7.36
CA ASP A 60 -24.07 -4.72 -7.67
C ASP A 60 -23.44 -3.40 -8.05
N ARG A 61 -22.11 -3.31 -7.88
CA ARG A 61 -21.32 -2.20 -8.37
C ARG A 61 -20.26 -2.69 -9.34
N LEU A 62 -20.08 -1.96 -10.42
CA LEU A 62 -18.99 -2.14 -11.37
C LEU A 62 -18.13 -0.88 -11.38
N ILE A 63 -16.87 -1.04 -11.01
CA ILE A 63 -15.89 0.05 -10.92
C ILE A 63 -14.69 -0.31 -11.76
N LEU A 64 -14.30 0.59 -12.65
CA LEU A 64 -12.98 0.54 -13.28
C LEU A 64 -11.98 1.12 -12.28
N PHE A 65 -10.92 0.39 -12.00
CA PHE A 65 -9.79 0.92 -11.25
C PHE A 65 -8.48 0.75 -12.01
N CYS A 66 -7.61 1.72 -11.90
CA CYS A 66 -6.28 1.67 -12.45
C CYS A 66 -5.29 2.41 -11.55
N ASP A 67 -4.05 1.97 -11.61
CA ASP A 67 -2.96 2.63 -10.91
C ASP A 67 -2.32 3.66 -11.83
N ILE A 68 -2.21 4.86 -11.32
CA ILE A 68 -1.59 6.00 -12.00
C ILE A 68 -0.22 6.22 -11.39
N GLU A 69 0.79 6.37 -12.22
CA GLU A 69 2.13 6.71 -11.73
C GLU A 69 2.11 8.06 -11.00
N ARG A 70 2.57 8.07 -9.74
CA ARG A 70 2.65 9.30 -8.95
C ARG A 70 3.65 10.27 -9.58
N PRO A 71 3.24 11.52 -9.88
CA PRO A 71 4.17 12.51 -10.39
C PRO A 71 5.22 12.87 -9.34
N MET A 72 6.50 12.82 -9.73
CA MET A 72 7.62 13.17 -8.86
C MET A 72 8.18 14.55 -9.22
N LYS A 73 8.64 15.27 -8.20
CA LYS A 73 9.20 16.62 -8.37
C LYS A 73 10.44 16.64 -9.28
N PHE A 74 11.24 15.57 -9.27
CA PHE A 74 12.51 15.50 -10.02
C PHE A 74 12.46 14.38 -11.06
N GLY A 75 12.97 14.64 -12.26
CA GLY A 75 12.96 13.66 -13.36
C GLY A 75 13.72 12.36 -13.07
N TRP A 76 14.81 12.43 -12.30
CA TRP A 76 15.52 11.23 -11.87
C TRP A 76 14.68 10.38 -10.90
N ALA A 77 13.95 11.02 -9.98
CA ALA A 77 13.04 10.33 -9.06
C ALA A 77 11.89 9.68 -9.82
N GLN A 78 11.36 10.33 -10.87
CA GLN A 78 10.35 9.76 -11.75
C GLN A 78 10.85 8.49 -12.46
N ARG A 79 12.11 8.48 -12.95
CA ARG A 79 12.73 7.30 -13.58
C ARG A 79 12.84 6.13 -12.60
N ILE A 80 13.29 6.41 -11.38
CA ILE A 80 13.40 5.40 -10.31
C ILE A 80 12.01 4.88 -9.94
N ASN A 81 11.03 5.76 -9.76
CA ASN A 81 9.65 5.39 -9.46
C ASN A 81 9.05 4.47 -10.55
N LYS A 82 9.24 4.83 -11.81
CA LYS A 82 8.80 4.03 -12.95
C LYS A 82 9.45 2.65 -13.01
N TRP A 83 10.75 2.58 -12.72
CA TRP A 83 11.46 1.30 -12.68
C TRP A 83 10.98 0.43 -11.52
N LEU A 84 10.83 1.00 -10.32
CA LEU A 84 10.29 0.31 -9.14
C LEU A 84 8.84 -0.14 -9.38
N GLY A 85 7.99 0.73 -9.92
CA GLY A 85 6.60 0.44 -10.21
C GLY A 85 6.45 -0.79 -11.10
N ARG A 86 7.20 -0.86 -12.20
CA ARG A 86 7.19 -2.02 -13.10
C ARG A 86 7.56 -3.34 -12.40
N LYS A 87 8.49 -3.30 -11.43
CA LYS A 87 8.93 -4.49 -10.70
C LYS A 87 7.98 -4.87 -9.56
N VAL A 88 7.50 -3.87 -8.81
CA VAL A 88 6.66 -4.07 -7.63
C VAL A 88 5.23 -4.38 -8.01
N MET A 89 4.64 -3.65 -8.98
CA MET A 89 3.25 -3.87 -9.37
C MET A 89 3.03 -5.21 -10.07
N THR A 90 3.98 -5.66 -10.90
CA THR A 90 3.93 -7.02 -11.47
C THR A 90 3.98 -8.11 -10.40
N ALA A 91 4.65 -7.83 -9.28
CA ALA A 91 4.82 -8.80 -8.20
C ALA A 91 3.77 -8.68 -7.09
N ALA A 92 3.06 -7.55 -7.02
CA ALA A 92 2.03 -7.22 -6.02
C ALA A 92 0.61 -7.26 -6.59
N SER A 93 0.41 -7.76 -7.82
CA SER A 93 -0.93 -7.95 -8.36
C SER A 93 -1.78 -8.77 -7.39
N SER A 94 -2.86 -8.15 -6.91
CA SER A 94 -3.83 -8.85 -6.05
C SER A 94 -4.47 -9.98 -6.85
N PRO A 95 -4.66 -11.15 -6.24
CA PRO A 95 -5.42 -12.22 -6.87
C PRO A 95 -6.84 -11.73 -7.16
N ASN A 96 -7.29 -11.90 -8.39
CA ASN A 96 -8.66 -11.57 -8.77
C ASN A 96 -9.65 -12.70 -8.43
N ASP A 97 -9.15 -13.92 -8.13
CA ASP A 97 -9.94 -15.12 -7.83
C ASP A 97 -9.36 -15.90 -6.63
N GLU A 98 -10.23 -16.72 -6.01
CA GLU A 98 -9.89 -17.67 -4.95
C GLU A 98 -9.00 -18.81 -5.47
N GLY A 99 -7.78 -18.60 -5.73
CA GLY A 99 -6.83 -19.59 -6.26
C GLY A 99 -5.62 -18.96 -6.89
N ASP A 100 -5.64 -17.68 -7.13
CA ASP A 100 -4.50 -16.94 -7.61
C ASP A 100 -3.36 -16.96 -6.58
N GLN A 101 -2.19 -17.37 -7.01
CA GLN A 101 -1.02 -17.39 -6.14
C GLN A 101 -0.59 -15.94 -5.86
N THR A 102 -0.76 -15.53 -4.61
CA THR A 102 -0.19 -14.26 -4.13
C THR A 102 1.30 -14.25 -4.37
N GLY A 103 1.80 -13.26 -5.11
CA GLY A 103 3.21 -13.12 -5.42
C GLY A 103 4.09 -13.16 -4.16
N GLY A 104 5.31 -13.70 -4.27
CA GLY A 104 6.25 -13.87 -3.15
C GLY A 104 6.51 -12.57 -2.37
N ILE A 105 6.32 -11.41 -3.01
CA ILE A 105 6.43 -10.08 -2.40
C ILE A 105 5.36 -9.85 -1.33
N ASN A 106 4.12 -10.31 -1.49
CA ASN A 106 3.09 -10.19 -0.46
C ASN A 106 3.46 -10.95 0.83
N LYS A 107 4.17 -12.09 0.70
CA LYS A 107 4.73 -12.80 1.86
C LYS A 107 5.83 -11.97 2.52
N LEU A 108 6.71 -11.35 1.74
CA LEU A 108 7.79 -10.50 2.25
C LEU A 108 7.23 -9.27 3.00
N PHE A 109 6.21 -8.61 2.47
CA PHE A 109 5.57 -7.47 3.14
C PHE A 109 4.95 -7.84 4.48
N ARG A 110 4.40 -9.04 4.63
CA ARG A 110 3.91 -9.52 5.93
C ARG A 110 5.05 -9.58 6.96
N TYR A 111 6.22 -10.07 6.57
CA TYR A 111 7.39 -10.10 7.46
C TYR A 111 7.91 -8.70 7.77
N VAL A 112 7.99 -7.81 6.79
CA VAL A 112 8.40 -6.41 6.98
C VAL A 112 7.43 -5.68 7.94
N TRP A 113 6.13 -5.91 7.80
CA TRP A 113 5.12 -5.35 8.70
C TRP A 113 5.27 -5.89 10.13
N LEU A 114 5.45 -7.21 10.30
CA LEU A 114 5.70 -7.83 11.59
C LEU A 114 6.98 -7.27 12.24
N MET A 115 8.08 -7.20 11.50
CA MET A 115 9.31 -6.58 11.97
C MET A 115 9.11 -5.12 12.38
N GLY A 116 8.29 -4.37 11.64
CA GLY A 116 7.90 -3.00 11.98
C GLY A 116 7.16 -2.91 13.33
N GLN A 117 6.30 -3.87 13.64
CA GLN A 117 5.61 -3.95 14.94
C GLN A 117 6.58 -4.28 16.08
N TYR A 118 7.44 -5.30 15.90
CA TYR A 118 8.47 -5.65 16.90
C TYR A 118 9.41 -4.48 17.17
N ARG A 119 9.83 -3.77 16.13
CA ARG A 119 10.66 -2.56 16.26
C ARG A 119 9.96 -1.47 17.08
N ARG A 120 8.66 -1.23 16.84
CA ARG A 120 7.87 -0.26 17.62
C ARG A 120 7.74 -0.67 19.08
N ARG A 121 7.44 -1.95 19.36
CA ARG A 121 7.35 -2.49 20.72
C ARG A 121 8.69 -2.41 21.44
N PHE A 122 9.79 -2.79 20.80
CA PHE A 122 11.12 -2.72 21.37
C PHE A 122 11.55 -1.28 21.67
N LYS A 123 11.28 -0.34 20.76
CA LYS A 123 11.54 1.08 20.97
C LYS A 123 10.67 1.68 22.09
N ALA A 124 9.43 1.23 22.24
CA ALA A 124 8.53 1.66 23.32
C ALA A 124 8.96 1.11 24.69
N TRP A 125 9.48 -0.14 24.73
CA TRP A 125 10.00 -0.75 25.96
C TRP A 125 11.24 -0.02 26.48
N ASN A 126 12.24 0.22 25.64
CA ASN A 126 13.43 1.00 26.04
C ASN A 126 14.09 1.69 24.84
N ARG A 127 13.88 3.00 24.73
CA ARG A 127 14.38 3.81 23.61
C ARG A 127 15.92 3.82 23.54
N LYS A 128 16.60 3.86 24.70
CA LYS A 128 18.07 3.91 24.74
C LYS A 128 18.67 2.59 24.24
N VAL A 129 18.19 1.46 24.77
CA VAL A 129 18.63 0.13 24.35
C VAL A 129 18.36 -0.12 22.88
N TYR A 130 17.19 0.31 22.39
CA TYR A 130 16.87 0.22 20.95
C TYR A 130 17.91 0.89 20.07
N TYR A 131 18.32 2.12 20.40
CA TYR A 131 19.32 2.85 19.60
C TYR A 131 20.72 2.24 19.71
N VAL A 132 21.12 1.79 20.88
CA VAL A 132 22.42 1.10 21.07
C VAL A 132 22.49 -0.16 20.20
N VAL A 133 21.47 -1.01 20.24
CA VAL A 133 21.39 -2.21 19.40
C VAL A 133 21.35 -1.85 17.91
N LYS A 134 20.55 -0.89 17.52
CA LYS A 134 20.43 -0.44 16.13
C LYS A 134 21.77 0.03 15.56
N PHE A 135 22.46 0.91 16.26
CA PHE A 135 23.73 1.45 15.80
C PHE A 135 24.87 0.41 15.90
N GLY A 136 24.85 -0.46 16.90
CA GLY A 136 25.77 -1.59 16.99
C GLY A 136 25.66 -2.54 15.80
N LEU A 137 24.43 -2.86 15.38
CA LEU A 137 24.21 -3.71 14.18
C LEU A 137 24.68 -3.01 12.88
N ILE A 138 24.46 -1.70 12.76
CA ILE A 138 24.91 -0.93 11.59
C ILE A 138 26.43 -0.90 11.53
N ILE A 139 27.10 -0.56 12.62
CA ILE A 139 28.56 -0.49 12.70
C ILE A 139 29.19 -1.87 12.47
N GLY A 140 28.65 -2.91 13.11
CA GLY A 140 29.09 -4.28 12.90
C GLY A 140 28.93 -4.77 11.48
N GLY A 141 27.81 -4.42 10.83
CA GLY A 141 27.58 -4.73 9.41
C GLY A 141 28.57 -4.02 8.48
N ILE A 142 28.85 -2.74 8.73
CA ILE A 142 29.86 -1.98 7.97
C ILE A 142 31.25 -2.57 8.18
N ALA A 143 31.65 -2.87 9.42
CA ALA A 143 32.93 -3.48 9.72
C ALA A 143 33.12 -4.83 9.03
N LEU A 144 32.06 -5.65 8.96
CA LEU A 144 32.08 -6.94 8.26
C LEU A 144 32.28 -6.75 6.74
N ILE A 145 31.64 -5.76 6.13
CA ILE A 145 31.76 -5.48 4.69
C ILE A 145 33.19 -4.95 4.36
N VAL A 146 33.78 -4.20 5.26
CA VAL A 146 35.14 -3.65 5.04
C VAL A 146 36.22 -4.69 5.28
N TRP A 147 35.92 -5.74 6.05
CA TRP A 147 36.88 -6.81 6.37
C TRP A 147 36.90 -7.95 5.33
N ILE A 148 35.84 -8.06 4.49
CA ILE A 148 35.76 -9.00 3.36
C ILE A 148 36.32 -8.34 2.11
#